data_caace69d5539ac5b6b0b939689f5d76a
#
_entry.id   caace69d5539ac5b6b0b939689f5d76a
#
_cell.length_a   1.000
_cell.length_b   1.000
_cell.length_c   1.000
_cell.angle_alpha   90.00
_cell.angle_beta   90.00
_cell.angle_gamma   90.00
#
_symmetry.space_group_name_H-M   'P 1'
#
loop_
_entity.id
_entity.type
_entity.pdbx_description
1 polymer ?
#
loop_
_entity_poly.entity_id
_entity_poly.type
_entity_poly.pdbx_seq_one_letter_code
_entity_poly.pdbx_strand_id
1 'polypeptide(L)'
;MIFKSLRLNIDIEDSAFNEIYPSRIKRLSERHWTPVMIARIAADYLVDKPNRKVLDIGAGVGKFCLIGAASTRGMFYGVEQRESLIKLSNKIALKHNIKNVEFIHSNITEITFSDYDAFYFYNSFFENIDTSCPIDKAILPKNELFLSYSNYVRDQLKKTPKGTKLVTYWSTWEEIPESFDLIDSVYDGILNFWEKKS
;
A
#
# COMPACT_ATOMS: atom_id res chain seq x y z
N MET A 1 -7.74 9.67 19.08
CA MET A 1 -7.97 11.02 18.49
C MET A 1 -7.70 10.99 16.98
N ILE A 2 -6.55 10.57 16.50
CA ILE A 2 -6.12 10.56 15.09
C ILE A 2 -7.12 9.89 14.13
N PHE A 3 -7.52 8.64 14.36
CA PHE A 3 -8.48 7.95 13.48
C PHE A 3 -9.90 8.56 13.51
N LYS A 4 -10.27 9.28 14.58
CA LYS A 4 -11.52 10.06 14.60
C LYS A 4 -11.43 11.26 13.65
N SER A 5 -10.29 11.93 13.60
CA SER A 5 -10.06 13.05 12.67
C SER A 5 -10.11 12.57 11.22
N LEU A 6 -9.47 11.43 10.89
CA LEU A 6 -9.58 10.83 9.55
C LEU A 6 -11.02 10.54 9.13
N ARG A 7 -11.83 9.94 10.04
CA ARG A 7 -13.26 9.68 9.78
C ARG A 7 -14.10 10.94 9.57
N LEU A 8 -13.68 12.06 10.13
CA LEU A 8 -14.31 13.36 9.98
C LEU A 8 -13.71 14.20 8.83
N ASN A 9 -12.85 13.58 8.02
CA ASN A 9 -12.14 14.24 6.92
C ASN A 9 -11.29 15.45 7.34
N ILE A 10 -10.77 15.44 8.57
CA ILE A 10 -9.88 16.47 9.09
C ILE A 10 -8.44 16.10 8.71
N ASP A 11 -7.70 17.09 8.24
CA ASP A 11 -6.28 16.91 7.87
C ASP A 11 -5.41 16.60 9.08
N ILE A 12 -4.46 15.71 8.89
CA ILE A 12 -3.51 15.25 9.90
C ILE A 12 -2.11 15.27 9.31
N GLU A 13 -1.20 15.93 10.02
CA GLU A 13 0.21 15.94 9.67
C GLU A 13 0.84 14.55 9.87
N ASP A 14 1.80 14.20 9.01
CA ASP A 14 2.52 12.93 9.09
C ASP A 14 3.21 12.72 10.44
N SER A 15 3.80 13.76 11.00
CA SER A 15 4.41 13.75 12.33
C SER A 15 3.43 13.30 13.41
N ALA A 16 2.22 13.85 13.40
CA ALA A 16 1.17 13.52 14.35
C ALA A 16 0.65 12.09 14.14
N PHE A 17 0.44 11.68 12.88
CA PHE A 17 0.00 10.29 12.59
C PHE A 17 1.05 9.28 13.02
N ASN A 18 2.32 9.55 12.75
CA ASN A 18 3.43 8.62 13.02
C ASN A 18 3.63 8.35 14.52
N GLU A 19 3.03 9.17 15.43
CA GLU A 19 3.07 8.91 16.89
C GLU A 19 2.36 7.62 17.33
N ILE A 20 1.53 7.02 16.47
CA ILE A 20 0.94 5.70 16.77
C ILE A 20 1.98 4.56 16.75
N TYR A 21 3.13 4.78 16.09
CA TYR A 21 4.19 3.79 15.92
C TYR A 21 5.30 3.92 16.95
N PRO A 22 5.96 2.81 17.33
CA PRO A 22 7.14 2.85 18.21
C PRO A 22 8.28 3.67 17.61
N SER A 23 9.04 4.39 18.44
CA SER A 23 10.14 5.26 17.99
C SER A 23 11.17 4.54 17.12
N ARG A 24 11.48 3.27 17.42
CA ARG A 24 12.42 2.46 16.62
C ARG A 24 12.00 2.26 15.16
N ILE A 25 10.69 2.30 14.90
CA ILE A 25 10.11 2.09 13.56
C ILE A 25 9.95 3.42 12.83
N LYS A 26 9.76 4.54 13.55
CA LYS A 26 9.56 5.87 12.95
C LYS A 26 10.72 6.31 12.04
N ARG A 27 11.95 5.80 12.24
CA ARG A 27 13.08 6.04 11.35
C ARG A 27 12.81 5.66 9.89
N LEU A 28 11.84 4.75 9.65
CA LEU A 28 11.47 4.30 8.31
C LEU A 28 10.49 5.26 7.60
N SER A 29 9.93 6.24 8.34
CA SER A 29 8.82 7.08 7.85
C SER A 29 9.22 7.96 6.66
N GLU A 30 10.44 8.47 6.63
CA GLU A 30 10.88 9.39 5.58
C GLU A 30 11.03 8.72 4.22
N ARG A 31 11.27 7.42 4.20
CA ARG A 31 11.63 6.71 2.96
C ARG A 31 10.68 5.57 2.58
N HIS A 32 10.03 4.97 3.56
CA HIS A 32 9.25 3.75 3.34
C HIS A 32 7.75 3.92 3.60
N TRP A 33 7.30 5.09 4.07
CA TRP A 33 5.90 5.26 4.43
C TRP A 33 5.19 6.26 3.54
N THR A 34 4.02 5.87 3.05
CA THR A 34 3.14 6.77 2.33
C THR A 34 2.75 7.96 3.21
N PRO A 35 2.90 9.21 2.74
CA PRO A 35 2.37 10.39 3.44
C PRO A 35 0.86 10.30 3.65
N VAL A 36 0.35 10.85 4.76
CA VAL A 36 -1.09 10.81 5.11
C VAL A 36 -1.97 11.35 3.99
N MET A 37 -1.59 12.49 3.41
CA MET A 37 -2.34 13.11 2.31
C MET A 37 -2.37 12.20 1.07
N ILE A 38 -1.24 11.64 0.67
CA ILE A 38 -1.15 10.71 -0.46
C ILE A 38 -2.00 9.46 -0.20
N ALA A 39 -1.93 8.89 1.00
CA ALA A 39 -2.73 7.72 1.37
C ALA A 39 -4.25 8.00 1.28
N ARG A 40 -4.70 9.19 1.67
CA ARG A 40 -6.11 9.59 1.56
C ARG A 40 -6.54 9.73 0.11
N ILE A 41 -5.79 10.49 -0.69
CA ILE A 41 -6.09 10.69 -2.12
C ILE A 41 -6.15 9.33 -2.85
N ALA A 42 -5.17 8.46 -2.60
CA ALA A 42 -5.14 7.13 -3.19
C ALA A 42 -6.34 6.27 -2.74
N ALA A 43 -6.67 6.27 -1.45
CA ALA A 43 -7.79 5.50 -0.91
C ALA A 43 -9.14 5.99 -1.46
N ASP A 44 -9.35 7.30 -1.60
CA ASP A 44 -10.57 7.87 -2.16
C ASP A 44 -10.76 7.46 -3.63
N TYR A 45 -9.69 7.44 -4.43
CA TYR A 45 -9.76 6.95 -5.81
C TYR A 45 -10.06 5.44 -5.90
N LEU A 46 -9.40 4.63 -5.06
CA LEU A 46 -9.54 3.17 -5.08
C LEU A 46 -10.89 2.69 -4.55
N VAL A 47 -11.54 3.45 -3.65
CA VAL A 47 -12.82 3.09 -3.02
C VAL A 47 -13.96 3.93 -3.60
N ASP A 48 -14.34 3.65 -4.84
CA ASP A 48 -15.47 4.31 -5.52
C ASP A 48 -16.85 3.83 -5.06
N LYS A 49 -16.91 2.72 -4.31
CA LYS A 49 -18.12 2.16 -3.71
C LYS A 49 -17.81 1.45 -2.39
N PRO A 50 -18.80 1.32 -1.49
CA PRO A 50 -18.60 0.60 -0.22
C PRO A 50 -18.15 -0.85 -0.42
N ASN A 51 -17.38 -1.35 0.54
CA ASN A 51 -16.85 -2.71 0.59
C ASN A 51 -15.89 -3.10 -0.56
N ARG A 52 -15.38 -2.12 -1.32
CA ARG A 52 -14.34 -2.38 -2.31
C ARG A 52 -13.10 -2.94 -1.62
N LYS A 53 -12.60 -4.07 -2.11
CA LYS A 53 -11.42 -4.74 -1.57
C LYS A 53 -10.16 -4.16 -2.18
N VAL A 54 -9.37 -3.46 -1.38
CA VAL A 54 -8.10 -2.83 -1.80
C VAL A 54 -6.93 -3.61 -1.25
N LEU A 55 -6.03 -4.09 -2.13
CA LEU A 55 -4.77 -4.71 -1.74
C LEU A 55 -3.63 -3.68 -1.76
N ASP A 56 -2.96 -3.54 -0.62
CA ASP A 56 -1.70 -2.82 -0.46
C ASP A 56 -0.53 -3.79 -0.64
N ILE A 57 0.23 -3.63 -1.72
CA ILE A 57 1.32 -4.52 -2.11
C ILE A 57 2.60 -4.09 -1.39
N GLY A 58 3.04 -4.88 -0.40
CA GLY A 58 4.17 -4.53 0.46
C GLY A 58 3.80 -3.47 1.51
N ALA A 59 2.77 -3.77 2.30
CA ALA A 59 2.13 -2.83 3.22
C ALA A 59 3.03 -2.28 4.34
N GLY A 60 4.19 -2.89 4.59
CA GLY A 60 5.12 -2.48 5.64
C GLY A 60 4.42 -2.44 7.01
N VAL A 61 4.38 -1.27 7.63
CA VAL A 61 3.69 -1.04 8.93
C VAL A 61 2.19 -0.78 8.79
N GLY A 62 1.62 -0.98 7.59
CA GLY A 62 0.20 -0.86 7.33
C GLY A 62 -0.34 0.57 7.31
N LYS A 63 0.51 1.58 7.14
CA LYS A 63 0.09 3.00 7.24
C LYS A 63 -0.98 3.34 6.21
N PHE A 64 -0.81 2.97 4.94
CA PHE A 64 -1.80 3.20 3.89
C PHE A 64 -3.13 2.50 4.23
N CYS A 65 -3.09 1.22 4.56
CA CYS A 65 -4.29 0.44 4.92
C CYS A 65 -5.06 1.05 6.10
N LEU A 66 -4.36 1.47 7.17
CA LEU A 66 -4.97 2.06 8.36
C LEU A 66 -5.64 3.41 8.05
N ILE A 67 -5.03 4.24 7.20
CA ILE A 67 -5.58 5.52 6.77
C ILE A 67 -6.79 5.29 5.88
N GLY A 68 -6.67 4.45 4.86
CA GLY A 68 -7.76 4.13 3.93
C GLY A 68 -8.97 3.53 4.63
N ALA A 69 -8.75 2.56 5.54
CA ALA A 69 -9.82 1.96 6.33
C ALA A 69 -10.51 2.95 7.28
N ALA A 70 -9.79 3.99 7.75
CA ALA A 70 -10.38 5.01 8.60
C ALA A 70 -11.11 6.11 7.82
N SER A 71 -10.68 6.45 6.61
CA SER A 71 -11.22 7.57 5.82
C SER A 71 -12.26 7.16 4.79
N THR A 72 -12.36 5.87 4.44
CA THR A 72 -13.31 5.38 3.43
C THR A 72 -14.21 4.26 3.96
N ARG A 73 -15.09 3.74 3.09
CA ARG A 73 -15.93 2.55 3.36
C ARG A 73 -15.38 1.29 2.67
N GLY A 74 -14.11 1.29 2.24
CA GLY A 74 -13.42 0.15 1.65
C GLY A 74 -13.00 -0.89 2.69
N MET A 75 -12.66 -2.09 2.20
CA MET A 75 -11.98 -3.14 2.94
C MET A 75 -10.53 -3.17 2.49
N PHE A 76 -9.60 -3.01 3.40
CA PHE A 76 -8.17 -2.91 3.09
C PHE A 76 -7.42 -4.16 3.51
N TYR A 77 -6.58 -4.66 2.63
CA TYR A 77 -5.73 -5.83 2.83
C TYR A 77 -4.28 -5.43 2.60
N GLY A 78 -3.44 -5.62 3.60
CA GLY A 78 -2.01 -5.31 3.47
C GLY A 78 -1.17 -6.57 3.47
N VAL A 79 -0.48 -6.88 2.37
CA VAL A 79 0.47 -8.00 2.33
C VAL A 79 1.88 -7.53 2.64
N GLU A 80 2.54 -8.22 3.56
CA GLU A 80 3.92 -7.93 3.97
C GLU A 80 4.63 -9.23 4.38
N GLN A 81 5.85 -9.41 3.93
CA GLN A 81 6.66 -10.60 4.19
C GLN A 81 7.34 -10.60 5.57
N ARG A 82 7.38 -9.46 6.27
CA ARG A 82 7.98 -9.33 7.60
C ARG A 82 6.93 -9.51 8.70
N GLU A 83 6.98 -10.64 9.35
CA GLU A 83 6.05 -10.97 10.45
C GLU A 83 6.00 -9.90 11.55
N SER A 84 7.16 -9.29 11.85
CA SER A 84 7.27 -8.26 12.89
C SER A 84 6.45 -7.00 12.56
N LEU A 85 6.38 -6.62 11.27
CA LEU A 85 5.60 -5.47 10.80
C LEU A 85 4.11 -5.82 10.80
N ILE A 86 3.73 -7.02 10.37
CA ILE A 86 2.35 -7.52 10.43
C ILE A 86 1.83 -7.54 11.89
N LYS A 87 2.61 -8.07 12.83
CA LYS A 87 2.25 -8.05 14.26
C LYS A 87 2.02 -6.63 14.79
N LEU A 88 2.85 -5.68 14.36
CA LEU A 88 2.71 -4.28 14.72
C LEU A 88 1.43 -3.67 14.13
N SER A 89 1.18 -3.87 12.85
CA SER A 89 0.01 -3.35 12.14
C SER A 89 -1.29 -3.89 12.75
N ASN A 90 -1.37 -5.18 13.03
CA ASN A 90 -2.50 -5.81 13.71
C ASN A 90 -2.74 -5.24 15.11
N LYS A 91 -1.66 -5.04 15.89
CA LYS A 91 -1.75 -4.42 17.22
C LYS A 91 -2.32 -3.00 17.16
N ILE A 92 -1.92 -2.22 16.16
CA ILE A 92 -2.41 -0.85 15.98
C ILE A 92 -3.88 -0.88 15.55
N ALA A 93 -4.26 -1.70 14.58
CA ALA A 93 -5.64 -1.84 14.13
C ALA A 93 -6.57 -2.22 15.29
N LEU A 94 -6.18 -3.21 16.09
CA LEU A 94 -6.93 -3.64 17.28
C LEU A 94 -7.04 -2.51 18.32
N LYS A 95 -5.92 -1.86 18.68
CA LYS A 95 -5.89 -0.76 19.66
C LYS A 95 -6.83 0.39 19.29
N HIS A 96 -6.97 0.68 18.01
CA HIS A 96 -7.77 1.79 17.49
C HIS A 96 -9.14 1.39 16.93
N ASN A 97 -9.52 0.12 17.11
CA ASN A 97 -10.81 -0.45 16.67
C ASN A 97 -11.06 -0.20 15.15
N ILE A 98 -10.05 -0.44 14.32
CA ILE A 98 -10.17 -0.42 12.86
C ILE A 98 -10.56 -1.82 12.41
N LYS A 99 -11.80 -2.01 11.94
CA LYS A 99 -12.38 -3.34 11.68
C LYS A 99 -12.33 -3.75 10.20
N ASN A 100 -12.21 -2.79 9.31
CA ASN A 100 -12.20 -2.97 7.86
C ASN A 100 -10.77 -2.99 7.29
N VAL A 101 -9.85 -3.62 8.03
CA VAL A 101 -8.47 -3.86 7.61
C VAL A 101 -8.02 -5.25 8.04
N GLU A 102 -7.26 -5.91 7.18
CA GLU A 102 -6.63 -7.20 7.42
C GLU A 102 -5.16 -7.13 6.97
N PHE A 103 -4.25 -7.69 7.77
CA PHE A 103 -2.82 -7.75 7.43
C PHE A 103 -2.38 -9.20 7.25
N ILE A 104 -1.84 -9.50 6.07
CA ILE A 104 -1.50 -10.84 5.60
C ILE A 104 0.02 -11.00 5.65
N HIS A 105 0.50 -11.92 6.50
CA HIS A 105 1.89 -12.32 6.51
C HIS A 105 2.15 -13.34 5.41
N SER A 106 2.64 -12.86 4.26
CA SER A 106 2.92 -13.70 3.10
C SER A 106 3.91 -13.03 2.16
N ASN A 107 4.54 -13.80 1.29
CA ASN A 107 5.24 -13.25 0.14
C ASN A 107 4.20 -12.85 -0.92
N ILE A 108 4.48 -11.77 -1.66
CA ILE A 108 3.56 -11.30 -2.71
C ILE A 108 3.28 -12.37 -3.77
N THR A 109 4.23 -13.25 -4.03
CA THR A 109 4.10 -14.34 -5.01
C THR A 109 3.10 -15.43 -4.60
N GLU A 110 2.61 -15.39 -3.37
CA GLU A 110 1.59 -16.31 -2.85
C GLU A 110 0.17 -15.70 -2.88
N ILE A 111 0.03 -14.43 -3.29
CA ILE A 111 -1.23 -13.69 -3.28
C ILE A 111 -1.89 -13.72 -4.66
N THR A 112 -3.13 -14.15 -4.72
CA THR A 112 -3.94 -14.14 -5.95
C THR A 112 -4.71 -12.82 -6.05
N PHE A 113 -4.49 -12.05 -7.14
CA PHE A 113 -5.08 -10.71 -7.28
C PHE A 113 -6.55 -10.71 -7.66
N SER A 114 -7.09 -11.81 -8.19
CA SER A 114 -8.52 -11.94 -8.48
C SER A 114 -9.45 -11.84 -7.26
N ASP A 115 -8.90 -11.92 -6.05
CA ASP A 115 -9.65 -11.80 -4.80
C ASP A 115 -9.88 -10.34 -4.38
N TYR A 116 -9.28 -9.39 -5.11
CA TYR A 116 -9.30 -7.96 -4.82
C TYR A 116 -9.83 -7.14 -6.00
N ASP A 117 -10.40 -5.97 -5.69
CA ASP A 117 -11.03 -5.08 -6.67
C ASP A 117 -10.11 -3.93 -7.11
N ALA A 118 -9.15 -3.55 -6.26
CA ALA A 118 -8.27 -2.41 -6.49
C ALA A 118 -6.93 -2.60 -5.78
N PHE A 119 -5.89 -1.87 -6.22
CA PHE A 119 -4.52 -2.10 -5.79
C PHE A 119 -3.80 -0.78 -5.47
N TYR A 120 -2.98 -0.81 -4.43
CA TYR A 120 -2.02 0.26 -4.12
C TYR A 120 -0.61 -0.31 -4.15
N PHE A 121 0.32 0.42 -4.78
CA PHE A 121 1.72 0.04 -4.91
C PHE A 121 2.63 1.24 -4.68
N TYR A 122 3.47 1.16 -3.66
CA TYR A 122 4.48 2.17 -3.35
C TYR A 122 5.88 1.54 -3.40
N ASN A 123 6.45 1.41 -4.60
CA ASN A 123 7.85 1.00 -4.83
C ASN A 123 8.36 -0.14 -3.91
N SER A 124 7.49 -1.11 -3.61
CA SER A 124 7.61 -2.04 -2.48
C SER A 124 8.81 -2.99 -2.59
N PHE A 125 9.38 -3.14 -3.80
CA PHE A 125 10.48 -4.07 -4.04
C PHE A 125 11.83 -3.38 -4.20
N PHE A 126 11.85 -2.05 -4.15
CA PHE A 126 13.04 -1.24 -4.39
C PHE A 126 14.16 -1.49 -3.37
N GLU A 127 13.84 -1.98 -2.17
CA GLU A 127 14.83 -2.40 -1.17
C GLU A 127 15.76 -3.50 -1.68
N ASN A 128 15.36 -4.25 -2.72
CA ASN A 128 16.20 -5.30 -3.33
C ASN A 128 17.32 -4.73 -4.22
N ILE A 129 17.19 -3.49 -4.68
CA ILE A 129 18.19 -2.81 -5.54
C ILE A 129 18.86 -1.62 -4.84
N ASP A 130 18.20 -0.96 -3.89
CA ASP A 130 18.77 0.10 -3.07
C ASP A 130 18.86 -0.33 -1.60
N THR A 131 20.05 -0.73 -1.19
CA THR A 131 20.33 -1.20 0.17
C THR A 131 20.78 -0.09 1.12
N SER A 132 20.73 1.19 0.72
CA SER A 132 21.23 2.31 1.51
C SER A 132 20.42 2.58 2.78
N CYS A 133 19.12 2.16 2.80
CA CYS A 133 18.25 2.31 3.96
C CYS A 133 17.41 1.03 4.17
N PRO A 134 18.00 -0.07 4.67
CA PRO A 134 17.28 -1.31 4.84
C PRO A 134 16.22 -1.20 5.93
N ILE A 135 15.06 -1.82 5.71
CA ILE A 135 13.97 -1.89 6.69
C ILE A 135 14.46 -2.62 7.95
N ASP A 136 15.05 -3.79 7.76
CA ASP A 136 15.71 -4.58 8.81
C ASP A 136 16.77 -5.52 8.21
N LYS A 137 17.25 -6.48 9.00
CA LYS A 137 18.22 -7.51 8.57
C LYS A 137 17.57 -8.90 8.39
N ALA A 138 16.26 -9.01 8.52
CA ALA A 138 15.55 -10.29 8.45
C ALA A 138 15.47 -10.82 7.01
N ILE A 139 15.43 -9.91 6.04
CA ILE A 139 15.37 -10.24 4.62
C ILE A 139 16.60 -9.64 3.95
N LEU A 140 17.38 -10.50 3.29
CA LEU A 140 18.54 -10.07 2.53
C LEU A 140 18.09 -9.62 1.13
N PRO A 141 18.36 -8.36 0.76
CA PRO A 141 18.05 -7.85 -0.58
C PRO A 141 18.79 -8.64 -1.66
N LYS A 142 18.13 -8.87 -2.79
CA LYS A 142 18.71 -9.53 -3.99
C LYS A 142 18.08 -8.92 -5.23
N ASN A 143 18.90 -8.52 -6.20
CA ASN A 143 18.40 -7.91 -7.45
C ASN A 143 17.42 -8.81 -8.21
N GLU A 144 17.62 -10.13 -8.16
CA GLU A 144 16.72 -11.10 -8.81
C GLU A 144 15.31 -11.07 -8.20
N LEU A 145 15.17 -10.72 -6.91
CA LEU A 145 13.87 -10.61 -6.24
C LEU A 145 13.09 -9.40 -6.74
N PHE A 146 13.75 -8.27 -7.04
CA PHE A 146 13.08 -7.12 -7.63
C PHE A 146 12.36 -7.52 -8.93
N LEU A 147 13.08 -8.10 -9.88
CA LEU A 147 12.51 -8.54 -11.16
C LEU A 147 11.43 -9.61 -10.99
N SER A 148 11.67 -10.59 -10.10
CA SER A 148 10.72 -11.66 -9.85
C SER A 148 9.39 -11.13 -9.30
N TYR A 149 9.44 -10.23 -8.32
CA TYR A 149 8.23 -9.66 -7.70
C TYR A 149 7.51 -8.69 -8.65
N SER A 150 8.25 -7.83 -9.35
CA SER A 150 7.68 -6.91 -10.35
C SER A 150 6.97 -7.67 -11.48
N ASN A 151 7.60 -8.72 -12.02
CA ASN A 151 6.99 -9.59 -13.03
C ASN A 151 5.73 -10.29 -12.47
N TYR A 152 5.78 -10.81 -11.25
CA TYR A 152 4.63 -11.45 -10.63
C TYR A 152 3.45 -10.48 -10.51
N VAL A 153 3.67 -9.29 -9.97
CA VAL A 153 2.64 -8.25 -9.85
C VAL A 153 2.05 -7.91 -11.21
N ARG A 154 2.91 -7.68 -12.21
CA ARG A 154 2.47 -7.40 -13.59
C ARG A 154 1.59 -8.51 -14.17
N ASP A 155 1.98 -9.77 -13.98
CA ASP A 155 1.23 -10.92 -14.48
C ASP A 155 -0.08 -11.16 -13.73
N GLN A 156 -0.14 -10.85 -12.44
CA GLN A 156 -1.39 -10.87 -11.69
C GLN A 156 -2.33 -9.73 -12.11
N LEU A 157 -1.82 -8.51 -12.30
CA LEU A 157 -2.62 -7.36 -12.78
C LEU A 157 -3.20 -7.62 -14.17
N LYS A 158 -2.49 -8.32 -15.07
CA LYS A 158 -3.04 -8.73 -16.38
C LYS A 158 -4.30 -9.60 -16.26
N LYS A 159 -4.44 -10.37 -15.18
CA LYS A 159 -5.55 -11.31 -14.96
C LYS A 159 -6.76 -10.66 -14.29
N THR A 160 -6.62 -9.43 -13.76
CA THR A 160 -7.74 -8.74 -13.11
C THR A 160 -8.81 -8.32 -14.13
N PRO A 161 -10.07 -8.11 -13.72
CA PRO A 161 -11.14 -7.71 -14.63
C PRO A 161 -10.99 -6.26 -15.11
N LYS A 162 -11.67 -5.92 -16.22
CA LYS A 162 -11.85 -4.55 -16.69
C LYS A 162 -12.46 -3.67 -15.58
N GLY A 163 -11.99 -2.42 -15.47
CA GLY A 163 -12.40 -1.47 -14.44
C GLY A 163 -11.67 -1.67 -13.11
N THR A 164 -10.69 -2.59 -13.03
CA THR A 164 -9.78 -2.67 -11.89
C THR A 164 -8.99 -1.38 -11.78
N LYS A 165 -8.98 -0.79 -10.59
CA LYS A 165 -8.23 0.43 -10.28
C LYS A 165 -6.88 0.10 -9.64
N LEU A 166 -5.87 0.89 -10.01
CA LEU A 166 -4.54 0.82 -9.40
C LEU A 166 -4.06 2.23 -9.10
N VAL A 167 -3.42 2.42 -7.97
CA VAL A 167 -2.65 3.64 -7.67
C VAL A 167 -1.21 3.24 -7.44
N THR A 168 -0.30 3.95 -8.11
CA THR A 168 1.15 3.80 -7.89
C THR A 168 1.74 5.10 -7.32
N TYR A 169 2.64 4.95 -6.36
CA TYR A 169 3.39 6.04 -5.76
C TYR A 169 4.89 5.73 -5.88
N TRP A 170 5.68 6.64 -6.48
CA TRP A 170 7.12 6.43 -6.74
C TRP A 170 7.43 5.13 -7.49
N SER A 171 6.60 4.70 -8.44
CA SER A 171 6.83 3.49 -9.25
C SER A 171 7.57 3.81 -10.55
N THR A 172 8.38 2.87 -11.02
CA THR A 172 9.06 2.90 -12.34
C THR A 172 8.15 2.45 -13.48
N TRP A 173 6.92 2.02 -13.18
CA TRP A 173 5.89 1.52 -14.12
C TRP A 173 6.18 0.13 -14.71
N GLU A 174 7.26 -0.50 -14.33
CA GLU A 174 7.60 -1.84 -14.81
C GLU A 174 6.56 -2.89 -14.44
N GLU A 175 5.88 -2.68 -13.31
CA GLU A 175 4.79 -3.53 -12.81
C GLU A 175 3.46 -3.29 -13.53
N ILE A 176 3.33 -2.21 -14.33
CA ILE A 176 2.06 -1.82 -14.94
C ILE A 176 1.93 -2.50 -16.30
N PRO A 177 0.92 -3.36 -16.53
CA PRO A 177 0.69 -3.93 -17.85
C PRO A 177 0.02 -2.92 -18.81
N GLU A 178 0.25 -3.09 -20.11
CA GLU A 178 -0.32 -2.24 -21.17
C GLU A 178 -1.86 -2.20 -21.21
N SER A 179 -2.51 -3.15 -20.52
CA SER A 179 -3.97 -3.18 -20.35
C SER A 179 -4.52 -2.15 -19.35
N PHE A 180 -3.66 -1.37 -18.69
CA PHE A 180 -4.05 -0.27 -17.83
C PHE A 180 -3.79 1.07 -18.53
N ASP A 181 -4.79 1.95 -18.53
CA ASP A 181 -4.64 3.34 -18.96
C ASP A 181 -4.30 4.23 -17.76
N LEU A 182 -3.40 5.18 -17.96
CA LEU A 182 -3.17 6.27 -17.04
C LEU A 182 -4.36 7.23 -17.08
N ILE A 183 -5.09 7.33 -16.00
CA ILE A 183 -6.29 8.19 -15.87
C ILE A 183 -5.91 9.59 -15.40
N ASP A 184 -4.98 9.67 -14.43
CA ASP A 184 -4.51 10.94 -13.89
C ASP A 184 -3.10 10.77 -13.30
N SER A 185 -2.36 11.89 -13.20
CA SER A 185 -1.01 11.93 -12.66
C SER A 185 -0.78 13.26 -11.95
N VAL A 186 -0.38 13.20 -10.70
CA VAL A 186 -0.16 14.39 -9.87
C VAL A 186 1.22 14.35 -9.19
N TYR A 187 1.63 15.47 -8.60
CA TYR A 187 2.94 15.63 -7.96
C TYR A 187 4.09 15.28 -8.92
N ASP A 188 4.10 15.92 -10.11
CA ASP A 188 5.15 15.73 -11.13
C ASP A 188 5.36 14.26 -11.56
N GLY A 189 4.28 13.49 -11.66
CA GLY A 189 4.32 12.09 -12.09
C GLY A 189 4.62 11.08 -10.98
N ILE A 190 4.67 11.51 -9.73
CA ILE A 190 5.01 10.64 -8.61
C ILE A 190 3.82 9.81 -8.13
N LEU A 191 2.60 10.37 -8.15
CA LEU A 191 1.36 9.67 -7.81
C LEU A 191 0.51 9.51 -9.06
N ASN A 192 0.27 8.26 -9.45
CA ASN A 192 -0.41 7.92 -10.70
C ASN A 192 -1.63 7.05 -10.45
N PHE A 193 -2.69 7.31 -11.19
CA PHE A 193 -3.99 6.65 -11.12
C PHE A 193 -4.25 5.89 -12.41
N TRP A 194 -4.54 4.62 -12.31
CA TRP A 194 -4.70 3.71 -13.43
C TRP A 194 -6.03 2.99 -13.38
N GLU A 195 -6.59 2.69 -14.55
CA GLU A 195 -7.76 1.84 -14.68
C GLU A 195 -7.57 0.84 -15.81
N LYS A 196 -7.96 -0.41 -15.56
CA LYS A 196 -7.86 -1.47 -16.55
C LYS A 196 -8.93 -1.31 -17.63
N LYS A 197 -8.51 -1.21 -18.90
CA LYS A 197 -9.38 -0.98 -20.06
C LYS A 197 -9.89 -2.26 -20.73
N SER A 198 -9.18 -3.36 -20.63
CA SER A 198 -9.48 -4.63 -21.31
C SER A 198 -9.05 -5.85 -20.47
#